data_ea69520f388b830a65abff556119413c
#
_entry.id   ea69520f388b830a65abff556119413c
#
_cell.length_a   1.000
_cell.length_b   1.000
_cell.length_c   1.000
_cell.angle_alpha   90.00
_cell.angle_beta   90.00
_cell.angle_gamma   90.00
#
_symmetry.space_group_name_H-M   'P 1'
#
loop_
_entity.id
_entity.type
_entity.pdbx_description
1 polymer ?
#
loop_
_entity_poly.entity_id
_entity_poly.type
_entity_poly.pdbx_seq_one_letter_code
_entity_poly.pdbx_strand_id
1 'polypeptide(L)'
;MSLLLTILLFSAFSCIVLADEPIPKIISQAVGLKENPKTQGIILKTDAELSKFLDLPVPDAHTKIKQVLKVNEINFANHMILVIQGGECRSGGFKVAFEKLEIKGATLQVLWKLQGPPADAFVTQALTYPSLLLLVENFKGEITFKQIIDTKK
;
A
#
# COMPACT_ATOMS: atom_id res chain seq x y z
N MET A 1 -31.59 -21.17 -60.27
CA MET A 1 -30.83 -20.04 -59.69
C MET A 1 -30.88 -20.20 -58.19
N SER A 2 -29.79 -20.72 -57.63
CA SER A 2 -29.69 -20.98 -56.20
C SER A 2 -28.78 -19.89 -55.57
N LEU A 3 -29.36 -19.10 -54.69
CA LEU A 3 -28.63 -18.02 -54.00
C LEU A 3 -28.03 -18.57 -52.69
N LEU A 4 -26.75 -18.83 -52.69
CA LEU A 4 -26.00 -19.23 -51.50
C LEU A 4 -25.72 -17.99 -50.63
N LEU A 5 -26.39 -17.93 -49.46
CA LEU A 5 -26.19 -16.90 -48.44
C LEU A 5 -25.04 -17.37 -47.54
N THR A 6 -23.85 -16.80 -47.75
CA THR A 6 -22.69 -17.08 -46.91
C THR A 6 -22.77 -16.20 -45.67
N ILE A 7 -23.07 -16.77 -44.50
CA ILE A 7 -23.05 -16.10 -43.21
C ILE A 7 -21.60 -16.07 -42.71
N LEU A 8 -20.98 -14.90 -42.74
CA LEU A 8 -19.64 -14.65 -42.15
C LEU A 8 -19.79 -14.50 -40.64
N LEU A 9 -19.45 -15.53 -39.87
CA LEU A 9 -19.37 -15.45 -38.40
C LEU A 9 -18.10 -14.67 -38.03
N PHE A 10 -18.27 -13.41 -37.65
CA PHE A 10 -17.20 -12.60 -37.07
C PHE A 10 -17.06 -12.98 -35.60
N SER A 11 -16.12 -13.92 -35.32
CA SER A 11 -15.72 -14.27 -33.97
C SER A 11 -14.94 -13.08 -33.38
N ALA A 12 -15.60 -12.26 -32.56
CA ALA A 12 -14.94 -11.25 -31.76
C ALA A 12 -14.12 -11.96 -30.67
N PHE A 13 -12.83 -12.15 -30.93
CA PHE A 13 -11.87 -12.61 -29.94
C PHE A 13 -11.66 -11.45 -28.95
N SER A 14 -12.41 -11.42 -27.85
CA SER A 14 -12.20 -10.49 -26.74
C SER A 14 -10.84 -10.83 -26.12
N CYS A 15 -9.84 -10.06 -26.49
CA CYS A 15 -8.53 -10.10 -25.83
C CYS A 15 -8.73 -9.57 -24.40
N ILE A 16 -8.85 -10.49 -23.43
CA ILE A 16 -8.78 -10.14 -22.02
C ILE A 16 -7.34 -9.74 -21.77
N VAL A 17 -7.07 -8.44 -21.79
CA VAL A 17 -5.83 -7.89 -21.26
C VAL A 17 -5.88 -8.13 -19.75
N LEU A 18 -5.18 -9.17 -19.30
CA LEU A 18 -4.85 -9.32 -17.89
C LEU A 18 -4.01 -8.10 -17.52
N ALA A 19 -4.64 -7.13 -16.87
CA ALA A 19 -3.92 -6.01 -16.30
C ALA A 19 -2.96 -6.61 -15.27
N ASP A 20 -1.67 -6.41 -15.48
CA ASP A 20 -0.62 -6.80 -14.54
C ASP A 20 -0.94 -6.11 -13.20
N GLU A 21 -1.10 -6.90 -12.13
CA GLU A 21 -1.41 -6.32 -10.82
C GLU A 21 -0.21 -5.47 -10.37
N PRO A 22 -0.44 -4.24 -9.86
CA PRO A 22 0.65 -3.37 -9.46
C PRO A 22 1.40 -4.02 -8.30
N ILE A 23 2.69 -4.25 -8.51
CA ILE A 23 3.58 -4.79 -7.50
C ILE A 23 4.24 -3.61 -6.78
N PRO A 24 4.26 -3.56 -5.44
CA PRO A 24 5.01 -2.55 -4.73
C PRO A 24 6.49 -2.65 -5.09
N LYS A 25 7.08 -1.54 -5.50
CA LYS A 25 8.51 -1.48 -5.81
C LYS A 25 9.36 -1.70 -4.56
N ILE A 26 8.90 -1.18 -3.43
CA ILE A 26 9.56 -1.29 -2.13
C ILE A 26 8.50 -1.41 -1.05
N ILE A 27 8.75 -2.31 -0.10
CA ILE A 27 7.96 -2.48 1.12
C ILE A 27 8.89 -2.25 2.31
N SER A 28 8.53 -1.36 3.21
CA SER A 28 9.33 -1.07 4.39
C SER A 28 8.49 -0.95 5.66
N GLN A 29 8.93 -1.61 6.71
CA GLN A 29 8.34 -1.47 8.04
C GLN A 29 8.94 -0.26 8.74
N ALA A 30 8.09 0.47 9.47
CA ALA A 30 8.52 1.55 10.35
C ALA A 30 7.78 1.46 11.68
N VAL A 31 8.49 1.73 12.76
CA VAL A 31 7.90 1.89 14.10
C VAL A 31 8.20 3.30 14.56
N GLY A 32 7.19 4.00 15.07
CA GLY A 32 7.35 5.39 15.53
C GLY A 32 7.64 6.40 14.42
N LEU A 33 7.28 6.11 13.16
CA LEU A 33 7.41 7.08 12.06
C LEU A 33 6.59 8.34 12.36
N LYS A 34 5.37 8.13 12.80
CA LYS A 34 4.47 9.14 13.35
C LYS A 34 3.49 8.44 14.29
N GLU A 35 3.38 8.94 15.52
CA GLU A 35 2.42 8.42 16.48
C GLU A 35 1.00 8.73 16.02
N ASN A 36 0.18 7.72 15.95
CA ASN A 36 -1.22 7.85 15.64
C ASN A 36 -2.00 6.71 16.30
N PRO A 37 -2.91 7.00 17.22
CA PRO A 37 -3.70 5.97 17.89
C PRO A 37 -4.71 5.30 16.98
N LYS A 38 -5.03 5.91 15.83
CA LYS A 38 -6.02 5.39 14.88
C LYS A 38 -5.34 4.62 13.76
N THR A 39 -5.97 3.52 13.39
CA THR A 39 -5.65 2.79 12.16
C THR A 39 -6.07 3.60 10.94
N GLN A 40 -5.16 3.84 10.01
CA GLN A 40 -5.48 4.57 8.76
C GLN A 40 -4.52 4.25 7.62
N GLY A 41 -5.01 4.44 6.40
CA GLY A 41 -4.21 4.49 5.18
C GLY A 41 -4.03 5.92 4.71
N ILE A 42 -2.84 6.26 4.26
CA ILE A 42 -2.47 7.60 3.78
C ILE A 42 -1.78 7.47 2.43
N ILE A 43 -2.08 8.39 1.53
CA ILE A 43 -1.52 8.47 0.19
C ILE A 43 -0.67 9.73 0.11
N LEU A 44 0.59 9.59 -0.27
CA LEU A 44 1.52 10.69 -0.46
C LEU A 44 1.96 10.71 -1.91
N LYS A 45 1.59 11.74 -2.64
CA LYS A 45 1.88 11.93 -4.07
C LYS A 45 2.78 13.13 -4.36
N THR A 46 3.07 13.94 -3.34
CA THR A 46 3.84 15.17 -3.48
C THR A 46 4.78 15.39 -2.29
N ASP A 47 5.81 16.21 -2.53
CA ASP A 47 6.74 16.64 -1.47
C ASP A 47 6.03 17.40 -0.36
N ALA A 48 5.03 18.20 -0.70
CA ALA A 48 4.23 18.95 0.26
C ALA A 48 3.41 18.03 1.18
N GLU A 49 2.81 16.97 0.62
CA GLU A 49 2.07 15.97 1.41
C GLU A 49 3.01 15.18 2.32
N LEU A 50 4.20 14.82 1.84
CA LEU A 50 5.22 14.15 2.66
C LEU A 50 5.70 15.03 3.82
N SER A 51 6.01 16.29 3.53
CA SER A 51 6.42 17.30 4.52
C SER A 51 5.35 17.48 5.61
N LYS A 52 4.10 17.64 5.20
CA LYS A 52 2.95 17.76 6.09
C LYS A 52 2.72 16.50 6.92
N PHE A 53 2.84 15.34 6.32
CA PHE A 53 2.67 14.06 7.00
C PHE A 53 3.70 13.86 8.11
N LEU A 54 4.97 14.16 7.85
CA LEU A 54 6.06 13.99 8.81
C LEU A 54 6.22 15.19 9.77
N ASP A 55 5.54 16.30 9.48
CA ASP A 55 5.71 17.58 10.18
C ASP A 55 7.18 18.06 10.15
N LEU A 56 7.80 17.97 9.00
CA LEU A 56 9.19 18.31 8.73
C LEU A 56 9.31 19.17 7.47
N PRO A 57 10.32 20.05 7.40
CA PRO A 57 10.69 20.69 6.13
C PRO A 57 10.97 19.66 5.02
N VAL A 58 10.69 20.02 3.76
CA VAL A 58 10.82 19.10 2.62
C VAL A 58 12.17 18.36 2.58
N PRO A 59 13.34 19.00 2.73
CA PRO A 59 14.62 18.31 2.70
C PRO A 59 14.77 17.24 3.78
N ASP A 60 14.31 17.55 5.00
CA ASP A 60 14.40 16.64 6.15
C ASP A 60 13.40 15.49 6.01
N ALA A 61 12.19 15.79 5.52
CA ALA A 61 11.18 14.78 5.21
C ALA A 61 11.69 13.77 4.17
N HIS A 62 12.32 14.25 3.10
CA HIS A 62 12.96 13.39 2.10
C HIS A 62 14.07 12.55 2.69
N THR A 63 14.95 13.14 3.50
CA THR A 63 16.05 12.42 4.15
C THR A 63 15.51 11.30 5.02
N LYS A 64 14.53 11.60 5.87
CA LYS A 64 13.90 10.62 6.76
C LYS A 64 13.25 9.47 5.99
N ILE A 65 12.45 9.79 4.98
CA ILE A 65 11.70 8.75 4.26
C ILE A 65 12.61 7.89 3.37
N LYS A 66 13.65 8.47 2.77
CA LYS A 66 14.66 7.71 2.02
C LYS A 66 15.40 6.70 2.90
N GLN A 67 15.73 7.07 4.14
CA GLN A 67 16.34 6.16 5.10
C GLN A 67 15.39 5.01 5.45
N VAL A 68 14.10 5.30 5.69
CA VAL A 68 13.09 4.29 6.02
C VAL A 68 12.87 3.34 4.86
N LEU A 69 12.73 3.86 3.64
CA LEU A 69 12.53 3.06 2.43
C LEU A 69 13.83 2.42 1.90
N LYS A 70 15.00 2.84 2.40
CA LYS A 70 16.33 2.42 1.94
C LYS A 70 16.55 2.69 0.45
N VAL A 71 16.15 3.87 0.00
CA VAL A 71 16.30 4.32 -1.38
C VAL A 71 17.18 5.57 -1.46
N ASN A 72 17.82 5.75 -2.60
CA ASN A 72 18.64 6.93 -2.85
C ASN A 72 17.79 8.15 -3.26
N GLU A 73 16.68 7.90 -3.94
CA GLU A 73 15.81 8.94 -4.50
C GLU A 73 14.34 8.53 -4.47
N ILE A 74 13.46 9.51 -4.32
CA ILE A 74 12.01 9.38 -4.44
C ILE A 74 11.55 10.39 -5.48
N ASN A 75 10.91 9.90 -6.54
CA ASN A 75 10.38 10.72 -7.62
C ASN A 75 8.86 10.61 -7.64
N PHE A 76 8.18 11.61 -7.10
CA PHE A 76 6.72 11.68 -7.08
C PHE A 76 6.07 11.92 -8.45
N ALA A 77 6.85 12.24 -9.50
CA ALA A 77 6.30 12.28 -10.86
C ALA A 77 5.87 10.89 -11.34
N ASN A 78 6.59 9.85 -10.91
CA ASN A 78 6.36 8.46 -11.35
C ASN A 78 5.85 7.54 -10.23
N HIS A 79 6.06 7.92 -8.98
CA HIS A 79 5.75 7.08 -7.83
C HIS A 79 4.91 7.83 -6.80
N MET A 80 4.26 7.07 -5.95
CA MET A 80 3.61 7.53 -4.72
C MET A 80 4.00 6.64 -3.56
N ILE A 81 3.84 7.15 -2.36
CA ILE A 81 4.04 6.39 -1.13
C ILE A 81 2.67 6.14 -0.50
N LEU A 82 2.36 4.88 -0.26
CA LEU A 82 1.21 4.46 0.52
C LEU A 82 1.69 4.13 1.92
N VAL A 83 1.11 4.78 2.92
CA VAL A 83 1.43 4.56 4.32
C VAL A 83 0.23 3.90 5.00
N ILE A 84 0.46 2.80 5.69
CA ILE A 84 -0.53 2.14 6.51
C ILE A 84 -0.09 2.26 7.95
N GLN A 85 -0.86 2.96 8.78
CA GLN A 85 -0.65 3.06 10.22
C GLN A 85 -1.53 2.04 10.92
N GLY A 86 -0.93 1.16 11.71
CA GLY A 86 -1.61 0.07 12.41
C GLY A 86 -2.37 0.51 13.66
N GLY A 87 -2.24 1.80 14.04
CA GLY A 87 -2.81 2.31 15.27
C GLY A 87 -1.93 2.04 16.50
N GLU A 88 -2.48 2.35 17.67
CA GLU A 88 -1.81 2.13 18.95
C GLU A 88 -1.83 0.65 19.34
N CYS A 89 -0.67 0.12 19.65
CA CYS A 89 -0.49 -1.22 20.20
C CYS A 89 0.12 -1.12 21.60
N ARG A 90 -0.38 -1.93 22.54
CA ARG A 90 0.01 -1.86 23.96
C ARG A 90 1.35 -2.50 24.29
N SER A 91 2.00 -3.09 23.30
CA SER A 91 3.32 -3.72 23.46
C SER A 91 4.11 -3.66 22.16
N GLY A 92 5.39 -3.96 22.24
CA GLY A 92 6.22 -4.19 21.05
C GLY A 92 5.82 -5.47 20.29
N GLY A 93 6.49 -5.70 19.16
CA GLY A 93 6.31 -6.92 18.35
C GLY A 93 5.14 -6.90 17.37
N PHE A 94 4.27 -5.90 17.44
CA PHE A 94 3.24 -5.70 16.42
C PHE A 94 3.85 -5.16 15.12
N LYS A 95 3.33 -5.62 13.98
CA LYS A 95 3.70 -5.13 12.65
C LYS A 95 2.49 -5.07 11.73
N VAL A 96 2.51 -4.11 10.82
CA VAL A 96 1.57 -4.06 9.71
C VAL A 96 2.12 -4.97 8.60
N ALA A 97 1.42 -6.03 8.27
CA ALA A 97 1.80 -6.95 7.21
C ALA A 97 1.06 -6.60 5.92
N PHE A 98 1.83 -6.43 4.84
CA PHE A 98 1.30 -6.29 3.50
C PHE A 98 0.83 -7.66 2.98
N GLU A 99 -0.34 -7.70 2.37
CA GLU A 99 -0.86 -8.92 1.72
C GLU A 99 -0.76 -8.79 0.20
N LYS A 100 -1.45 -7.82 -0.39
CA LYS A 100 -1.38 -7.55 -1.83
C LYS A 100 -2.00 -6.23 -2.24
N LEU A 101 -1.75 -5.82 -3.47
CA LEU A 101 -2.50 -4.79 -4.19
C LEU A 101 -3.44 -5.48 -5.17
N GLU A 102 -4.68 -5.03 -5.25
CA GLU A 102 -5.67 -5.50 -6.22
C GLU A 102 -6.28 -4.31 -6.97
N ILE A 103 -6.37 -4.42 -8.30
CA ILE A 103 -7.14 -3.49 -9.10
C ILE A 103 -8.55 -4.04 -9.27
N LYS A 104 -9.56 -3.26 -8.84
CA LYS A 104 -10.98 -3.56 -9.01
C LYS A 104 -11.65 -2.41 -9.76
N GLY A 105 -11.82 -2.57 -11.06
CA GLY A 105 -12.29 -1.47 -11.92
C GLY A 105 -11.30 -0.29 -11.90
N ALA A 106 -11.76 0.87 -11.45
CA ALA A 106 -10.93 2.07 -11.32
C ALA A 106 -10.32 2.26 -9.91
N THR A 107 -10.41 1.25 -9.04
CA THR A 107 -9.95 1.32 -7.66
C THR A 107 -8.76 0.42 -7.43
N LEU A 108 -7.68 0.95 -6.86
CA LEU A 108 -6.56 0.20 -6.30
C LEU A 108 -6.86 -0.11 -4.83
N GLN A 109 -7.02 -1.39 -4.50
CA GLN A 109 -7.26 -1.83 -3.14
C GLN A 109 -5.97 -2.34 -2.52
N VAL A 110 -5.59 -1.78 -1.37
CA VAL A 110 -4.42 -2.18 -0.57
C VAL A 110 -4.91 -3.11 0.53
N LEU A 111 -4.52 -4.39 0.46
CA LEU A 111 -4.88 -5.40 1.45
C LEU A 111 -3.74 -5.58 2.45
N TRP A 112 -4.06 -5.52 3.72
CA TRP A 112 -3.09 -5.59 4.80
C TRP A 112 -3.69 -6.17 6.08
N LYS A 113 -2.84 -6.60 7.01
CA LYS A 113 -3.26 -7.07 8.34
C LYS A 113 -2.34 -6.53 9.44
N LEU A 114 -2.88 -6.40 10.64
CA LEU A 114 -2.09 -6.15 11.84
C LEU A 114 -1.73 -7.52 12.44
N GLN A 115 -0.44 -7.80 12.49
CA GLN A 115 0.10 -9.04 13.04
C GLN A 115 0.70 -8.76 14.41
N GLY A 116 0.20 -9.45 15.44
CA GLY A 116 0.76 -9.41 16.77
C GLY A 116 2.01 -10.28 16.92
N PRO A 117 2.75 -10.13 18.02
CA PRO A 117 3.85 -11.02 18.36
C PRO A 117 3.34 -12.46 18.61
N PRO A 118 4.21 -13.48 18.44
CA PRO A 118 3.92 -14.84 18.91
C PRO A 118 3.55 -14.87 20.38
N ALA A 119 2.72 -15.85 20.80
CA ALA A 119 2.21 -15.93 22.16
C ALA A 119 3.30 -16.09 23.24
N ASP A 120 4.44 -16.67 22.87
CA ASP A 120 5.60 -16.92 23.71
C ASP A 120 6.73 -15.88 23.54
N ALA A 121 6.49 -14.83 22.75
CA ALA A 121 7.51 -13.81 22.51
C ALA A 121 7.67 -12.86 23.71
N PHE A 122 8.91 -12.59 24.05
CA PHE A 122 9.24 -11.50 24.96
C PHE A 122 9.10 -10.17 24.24
N VAL A 123 8.18 -9.31 24.70
CA VAL A 123 7.90 -8.02 24.10
C VAL A 123 8.07 -6.89 25.12
N THR A 124 8.41 -5.72 24.62
CA THR A 124 8.44 -4.51 25.45
C THR A 124 7.03 -4.10 25.86
N GLN A 125 6.85 -3.72 27.12
CA GLN A 125 5.58 -3.19 27.66
C GLN A 125 5.50 -1.67 27.41
N ALA A 126 5.56 -1.28 26.13
CA ALA A 126 5.50 0.11 25.73
C ALA A 126 4.48 0.27 24.60
N LEU A 127 3.84 1.44 24.55
CA LEU A 127 2.99 1.80 23.41
C LEU A 127 3.82 1.88 22.15
N THR A 128 3.33 1.26 21.09
CA THR A 128 3.98 1.26 19.77
C THR A 128 2.97 1.62 18.69
N TYR A 129 3.48 2.20 17.60
CA TYR A 129 2.69 2.66 16.45
C TYR A 129 3.28 2.06 15.17
N PRO A 130 3.01 0.77 14.89
CA PRO A 130 3.56 0.11 13.72
C PRO A 130 3.01 0.73 12.44
N SER A 131 3.87 0.94 11.46
CA SER A 131 3.52 1.48 10.16
C SER A 131 4.19 0.67 9.05
N LEU A 132 3.54 0.62 7.91
CA LEU A 132 4.06 0.04 6.69
C LEU A 132 4.06 1.09 5.59
N LEU A 133 5.17 1.19 4.87
CA LEU A 133 5.31 2.06 3.72
C LEU A 133 5.48 1.21 2.46
N LEU A 134 4.74 1.57 1.43
CA LEU A 134 4.84 0.97 0.11
C LEU A 134 5.21 2.07 -0.88
N LEU A 135 6.31 1.92 -1.60
CA LEU A 135 6.62 2.74 -2.77
C LEU A 135 6.04 2.03 -3.99
N VAL A 136 5.10 2.67 -4.64
CA VAL A 136 4.36 2.12 -5.80
C VAL A 136 4.34 3.12 -6.94
N GLU A 137 4.11 2.64 -8.16
CA GLU A 137 3.88 3.52 -9.31
C GLU A 137 2.61 4.35 -9.12
N ASN A 138 2.59 5.53 -9.73
CA ASN A 138 1.44 6.41 -9.65
C ASN A 138 0.18 5.76 -10.21
N PHE A 139 -0.87 5.77 -9.43
CA PHE A 139 -2.19 5.31 -9.82
C PHE A 139 -3.17 6.49 -9.89
N LYS A 140 -3.91 6.59 -11.01
CA LYS A 140 -4.83 7.71 -11.26
C LYS A 140 -6.25 7.50 -10.71
N GLY A 141 -6.59 6.27 -10.36
CA GLY A 141 -7.90 5.92 -9.82
C GLY A 141 -8.01 6.16 -8.30
N GLU A 142 -9.10 5.70 -7.75
CA GLU A 142 -9.32 5.68 -6.32
C GLU A 142 -8.39 4.67 -5.63
N ILE A 143 -7.93 4.99 -4.42
CA ILE A 143 -7.10 4.09 -3.61
C ILE A 143 -7.81 3.84 -2.30
N THR A 144 -8.02 2.57 -1.97
CA THR A 144 -8.68 2.13 -0.75
C THR A 144 -7.77 1.21 0.06
N PHE A 145 -7.91 1.26 1.39
CA PHE A 145 -7.16 0.42 2.32
C PHE A 145 -8.12 -0.50 3.04
N LYS A 146 -7.87 -1.81 2.96
CA LYS A 146 -8.71 -2.81 3.59
C LYS A 146 -7.87 -3.69 4.52
N GLN A 147 -8.20 -3.66 5.79
CA GLN A 147 -7.64 -4.56 6.77
C GLN A 147 -8.30 -5.95 6.65
N ILE A 148 -7.47 -6.98 6.57
CA ILE A 148 -7.89 -8.37 6.67
C ILE A 148 -7.79 -8.77 8.14
N ILE A 149 -8.89 -9.24 8.69
CA ILE A 149 -8.94 -9.78 10.05
C ILE A 149 -8.91 -11.28 9.91
N ASP A 150 -7.86 -11.93 10.45
CA ASP A 150 -7.80 -13.38 10.51
C ASP A 150 -8.86 -13.88 11.51
N THR A 151 -9.99 -14.34 10.98
CA THR A 151 -11.05 -14.99 11.78
C THR A 151 -10.70 -16.45 12.09
N LYS A 152 -9.42 -16.77 12.35
CA LYS A 152 -9.11 -18.10 12.87
C LYS A 152 -9.54 -18.17 14.32
N LYS A 153 -10.65 -18.92 14.52
CA LYS A 153 -11.00 -19.52 15.82
C LYS A 153 -9.97 -20.56 16.21
#